data_1e4d3e17895fc77e69f0a6fb12ad7f0f
#
_entry.id   1e4d3e17895fc77e69f0a6fb12ad7f0f
#
_cell.length_a   1.000
_cell.length_b   1.000
_cell.length_c   1.000
_cell.angle_alpha   90.00
_cell.angle_beta   90.00
_cell.angle_gamma   90.00
#
_symmetry.space_group_name_H-M   'P 1'
#
loop_
_entity.id
_entity.type
_entity.pdbx_description
1 polymer ?
#
loop_
_entity_poly.entity_id
_entity_poly.type
_entity_poly.pdbx_seq_one_letter_code
_entity_poly.pdbx_strand_id
1 'polypeptide(L)'
;MEAESVLRFWEIALDAELDVCIDGGWAVDALLGRQTRQHGDLDIALPILQIATLRNLFEAEGYFEVSRPDSWKHNFVLETCEGDTIDVHAYELNSDGRNKAGVPYCADQLCGEGVISGVPVRCVPPNWLVRFHTGYLVGDADWHDVRLLCAKYDLPIPDIFNRFVQAESGKLK
;
A
#
# COMPACT_ATOMS: atom_id res chain seq x y z
N MET A 1 -2.29 -5.98 11.20
CA MET A 1 -2.85 -6.95 10.22
C MET A 1 -1.79 -8.00 9.91
N GLU A 2 -2.16 -9.29 9.88
CA GLU A 2 -1.25 -10.39 9.59
C GLU A 2 -1.31 -10.78 8.11
N ALA A 3 -0.27 -11.47 7.62
CA ALA A 3 -0.20 -11.89 6.20
C ALA A 3 -1.39 -12.78 5.77
N GLU A 4 -1.93 -13.59 6.69
CA GLU A 4 -3.11 -14.42 6.43
C GLU A 4 -4.36 -13.59 6.12
N SER A 5 -4.60 -12.51 6.89
CA SER A 5 -5.71 -11.57 6.64
C SER A 5 -5.56 -10.86 5.30
N VAL A 6 -4.31 -10.45 4.94
CA VAL A 6 -4.02 -9.82 3.64
C VAL A 6 -4.29 -10.79 2.49
N LEU A 7 -3.86 -12.04 2.61
CA LEU A 7 -4.08 -13.05 1.56
C LEU A 7 -5.56 -13.41 1.43
N ARG A 8 -6.30 -13.51 2.55
CA ARG A 8 -7.75 -13.69 2.50
C ARG A 8 -8.43 -12.53 1.76
N PHE A 9 -8.07 -11.28 2.09
CA PHE A 9 -8.55 -10.12 1.34
C PHE A 9 -8.25 -10.24 -0.15
N TRP A 10 -7.00 -10.59 -0.50
CA TRP A 10 -6.54 -10.69 -1.87
C TRP A 10 -7.31 -11.75 -2.67
N GLU A 11 -7.51 -12.95 -2.11
CA GLU A 11 -8.28 -14.02 -2.74
C GLU A 11 -9.72 -13.61 -3.01
N ILE A 12 -10.41 -13.02 -2.02
CA ILE A 12 -11.79 -12.53 -2.16
C ILE A 12 -11.87 -11.45 -3.25
N ALA A 13 -10.92 -10.53 -3.28
CA ALA A 13 -10.87 -9.47 -4.27
C ALA A 13 -10.65 -10.02 -5.70
N LEU A 14 -9.77 -11.01 -5.86
CA LEU A 14 -9.52 -11.68 -7.15
C LEU A 14 -10.75 -12.45 -7.64
N ASP A 15 -11.40 -13.22 -6.77
CA ASP A 15 -12.59 -13.99 -7.11
C ASP A 15 -13.74 -13.09 -7.57
N ALA A 16 -13.79 -11.86 -7.06
CA ALA A 16 -14.76 -10.83 -7.46
C ALA A 16 -14.29 -9.95 -8.65
N GLU A 17 -13.16 -10.30 -9.28
CA GLU A 17 -12.56 -9.54 -10.39
C GLU A 17 -12.29 -8.06 -10.06
N LEU A 18 -11.98 -7.76 -8.79
CA LEU A 18 -11.57 -6.42 -8.37
C LEU A 18 -10.13 -6.14 -8.83
N ASP A 19 -9.95 -4.98 -9.45
CA ASP A 19 -8.65 -4.52 -9.98
C ASP A 19 -7.83 -3.84 -8.87
N VAL A 20 -7.49 -4.60 -7.82
CA VAL A 20 -6.75 -4.13 -6.66
C VAL A 20 -5.24 -4.07 -6.94
N CYS A 21 -4.60 -3.02 -6.44
CA CYS A 21 -3.14 -2.90 -6.35
C CYS A 21 -2.75 -2.61 -4.90
N ILE A 22 -1.90 -3.44 -4.29
CA ILE A 22 -1.42 -3.25 -2.92
C ILE A 22 -0.46 -2.07 -2.88
N ASP A 23 -0.60 -1.19 -1.87
CA ASP A 23 0.25 -0.03 -1.61
C ASP A 23 0.86 -0.12 -0.20
N GLY A 24 1.53 0.93 0.24
CA GLY A 24 2.07 1.06 1.60
C GLY A 24 3.04 -0.04 2.03
N GLY A 25 3.00 -0.37 3.31
CA GLY A 25 3.95 -1.31 3.92
C GLY A 25 3.86 -2.73 3.39
N TRP A 26 2.67 -3.23 3.08
CA TRP A 26 2.50 -4.56 2.50
C TRP A 26 3.01 -4.66 1.06
N ALA A 27 2.96 -3.56 0.28
CA ALA A 27 3.61 -3.53 -1.03
C ALA A 27 5.13 -3.60 -0.91
N VAL A 28 5.72 -2.94 0.09
CA VAL A 28 7.15 -3.06 0.40
C VAL A 28 7.53 -4.51 0.69
N ASP A 29 6.81 -5.18 1.59
CA ASP A 29 7.09 -6.57 1.95
C ASP A 29 6.84 -7.54 0.79
N ALA A 30 5.81 -7.30 -0.04
CA ALA A 30 5.57 -8.06 -1.26
C ALA A 30 6.74 -7.96 -2.24
N LEU A 31 7.26 -6.75 -2.47
CA LEU A 31 8.43 -6.51 -3.30
C LEU A 31 9.70 -7.13 -2.72
N LEU A 32 9.84 -7.17 -1.39
CA LEU A 32 10.97 -7.80 -0.71
C LEU A 32 10.87 -9.34 -0.69
N GLY A 33 9.65 -9.89 -0.89
CA GLY A 33 9.35 -11.32 -0.87
C GLY A 33 9.31 -11.91 0.55
N ARG A 34 9.21 -11.07 1.56
CA ARG A 34 9.10 -11.46 2.97
C ARG A 34 8.56 -10.32 3.81
N GLN A 35 7.86 -10.64 4.88
CA GLN A 35 7.47 -9.65 5.88
C GLN A 35 8.72 -9.17 6.66
N THR A 36 8.91 -7.86 6.73
CA THR A 36 10.07 -7.22 7.36
C THR A 36 9.73 -6.48 8.65
N ARG A 37 8.44 -6.16 8.85
CA ARG A 37 7.88 -5.55 10.07
C ARG A 37 6.41 -5.89 10.24
N GLN A 38 5.84 -5.55 11.37
CA GLN A 38 4.39 -5.59 11.55
C GLN A 38 3.72 -4.40 10.86
N HIS A 39 2.51 -4.64 10.34
CA HIS A 39 1.67 -3.62 9.70
C HIS A 39 0.35 -3.47 10.45
N GLY A 40 -0.11 -2.24 10.64
CA GLY A 40 -1.40 -1.93 11.27
C GLY A 40 -2.59 -2.16 10.33
N ASP A 41 -2.35 -1.97 9.05
CA ASP A 41 -3.34 -1.89 7.98
C ASP A 41 -2.84 -2.50 6.67
N LEU A 42 -3.75 -2.59 5.72
CA LEU A 42 -3.48 -2.90 4.32
C LEU A 42 -3.92 -1.71 3.46
N ASP A 43 -2.97 -1.04 2.84
CA ASP A 43 -3.25 0.01 1.85
C ASP A 43 -3.53 -0.61 0.48
N ILE A 44 -4.60 -0.18 -0.17
CA ILE A 44 -4.93 -0.62 -1.53
C ILE A 44 -5.32 0.54 -2.45
N ALA A 45 -4.92 0.46 -3.71
CA ALA A 45 -5.46 1.28 -4.78
C ALA A 45 -6.52 0.50 -5.55
N LEU A 46 -7.68 1.14 -5.88
CA LEU A 46 -8.83 0.52 -6.51
C LEU A 46 -9.49 1.49 -7.51
N PRO A 47 -9.97 1.05 -8.70
CA PRO A 47 -10.77 1.90 -9.58
C PRO A 47 -12.06 2.39 -8.91
N ILE A 48 -12.40 3.69 -9.07
CA ILE A 48 -13.61 4.30 -8.48
C ILE A 48 -14.87 3.52 -8.82
N LEU A 49 -14.95 2.97 -10.03
CA LEU A 49 -16.12 2.19 -10.48
C LEU A 49 -16.34 0.91 -9.69
N GLN A 50 -15.33 0.42 -8.98
CA GLN A 50 -15.42 -0.82 -8.20
C GLN A 50 -15.66 -0.60 -6.70
N ILE A 51 -15.73 0.65 -6.22
CA ILE A 51 -15.95 0.97 -4.80
C ILE A 51 -17.23 0.30 -4.25
N ALA A 52 -18.33 0.37 -5.00
CA ALA A 52 -19.59 -0.20 -4.55
C ALA A 52 -19.52 -1.73 -4.41
N THR A 53 -18.86 -2.40 -5.35
CA THR A 53 -18.62 -3.85 -5.29
C THR A 53 -17.73 -4.20 -4.10
N LEU A 54 -16.62 -3.48 -3.89
CA LEU A 54 -15.74 -3.67 -2.73
C LEU A 54 -16.52 -3.54 -1.41
N ARG A 55 -17.27 -2.45 -1.23
CA ARG A 55 -18.06 -2.22 0.00
C ARG A 55 -19.03 -3.34 0.29
N ASN A 56 -19.85 -3.73 -0.68
CA ASN A 56 -20.86 -4.79 -0.52
C ASN A 56 -20.19 -6.15 -0.20
N LEU A 57 -19.09 -6.45 -0.87
CA LEU A 57 -18.36 -7.69 -0.69
C LEU A 57 -17.75 -7.77 0.72
N PHE A 58 -17.05 -6.73 1.16
CA PHE A 58 -16.36 -6.73 2.44
C PHE A 58 -17.30 -6.45 3.63
N GLU A 59 -18.46 -5.81 3.43
CA GLU A 59 -19.53 -5.79 4.44
C GLU A 59 -20.01 -7.23 4.76
N ALA A 60 -20.15 -8.09 3.76
CA ALA A 60 -20.50 -9.50 3.95
C ALA A 60 -19.40 -10.29 4.70
N GLU A 61 -18.15 -9.86 4.61
CA GLU A 61 -16.99 -10.41 5.32
C GLU A 61 -16.79 -9.78 6.72
N GLY A 62 -17.71 -8.92 7.17
CA GLY A 62 -17.69 -8.31 8.50
C GLY A 62 -16.89 -7.01 8.62
N TYR A 63 -16.48 -6.43 7.48
CA TYR A 63 -15.88 -5.10 7.47
C TYR A 63 -16.96 -4.00 7.48
N PHE A 64 -16.68 -2.90 8.13
CA PHE A 64 -17.50 -1.70 8.13
C PHE A 64 -16.64 -0.46 7.90
N GLU A 65 -17.22 0.57 7.26
CA GLU A 65 -16.49 1.81 7.01
C GLU A 65 -16.35 2.64 8.28
N VAL A 66 -15.14 3.08 8.58
CA VAL A 66 -14.84 3.98 9.68
C VAL A 66 -14.40 5.34 9.17
N SER A 67 -14.89 6.41 9.81
CA SER A 67 -14.52 7.76 9.44
C SER A 67 -13.19 8.16 10.08
N ARG A 68 -12.25 8.66 9.28
CA ARG A 68 -10.98 9.26 9.68
C ARG A 68 -10.99 10.75 9.31
N PRO A 69 -10.13 11.60 9.89
CA PRO A 69 -10.10 13.04 9.58
C PRO A 69 -9.84 13.37 8.11
N ASP A 70 -9.17 12.49 7.40
CA ASP A 70 -8.79 12.58 5.99
C ASP A 70 -9.67 11.73 5.06
N SER A 71 -10.71 11.06 5.62
CA SER A 71 -11.65 10.26 4.82
C SER A 71 -12.51 11.14 3.92
N TRP A 72 -12.66 10.70 2.70
CA TRP A 72 -13.61 11.25 1.73
C TRP A 72 -14.06 10.15 0.76
N LYS A 73 -14.97 10.43 -0.15
CA LYS A 73 -15.62 9.40 -0.98
C LYS A 73 -14.68 8.45 -1.76
N HIS A 74 -13.44 8.85 -1.99
CA HIS A 74 -12.42 8.09 -2.73
C HIS A 74 -11.19 7.74 -1.89
N ASN A 75 -11.20 8.07 -0.60
CA ASN A 75 -10.19 7.72 0.38
C ASN A 75 -10.90 7.39 1.69
N PHE A 76 -11.01 6.11 2.04
CA PHE A 76 -11.80 5.65 3.18
C PHE A 76 -11.23 4.37 3.77
N VAL A 77 -11.58 4.09 5.00
CA VAL A 77 -11.07 2.96 5.77
C VAL A 77 -12.19 1.97 6.04
N LEU A 78 -11.91 0.69 5.81
CA LEU A 78 -12.73 -0.44 6.24
C LEU A 78 -12.04 -1.13 7.42
N GLU A 79 -12.80 -1.53 8.45
CA GLU A 79 -12.27 -2.16 9.67
C GLU A 79 -13.17 -3.32 10.10
N THR A 80 -12.60 -4.39 10.66
CA THR A 80 -13.34 -5.47 11.32
C THR A 80 -13.39 -5.26 12.83
N CYS A 81 -14.27 -5.98 13.52
CA CYS A 81 -14.32 -6.00 15.00
C CYS A 81 -13.03 -6.56 15.63
N GLU A 82 -12.27 -7.37 14.90
CA GLU A 82 -10.99 -7.93 15.30
C GLU A 82 -9.81 -6.96 15.11
N GLY A 83 -10.05 -5.82 14.42
CA GLY A 83 -9.06 -4.77 14.20
C GLY A 83 -8.25 -4.90 12.90
N ASP A 84 -8.64 -5.79 11.99
CA ASP A 84 -8.09 -5.77 10.63
C ASP A 84 -8.58 -4.51 9.90
N THR A 85 -7.65 -3.76 9.33
CA THR A 85 -7.92 -2.44 8.73
C THR A 85 -7.45 -2.41 7.29
N ILE A 86 -8.29 -1.90 6.38
CA ILE A 86 -7.97 -1.70 4.96
C ILE A 86 -8.15 -0.21 4.64
N ASP A 87 -7.08 0.45 4.19
CA ASP A 87 -7.13 1.83 3.71
C ASP A 87 -7.28 1.84 2.19
N VAL A 88 -8.38 2.39 1.72
CA VAL A 88 -8.81 2.32 0.32
C VAL A 88 -8.59 3.64 -0.39
N HIS A 89 -7.70 3.66 -1.36
CA HIS A 89 -7.34 4.78 -2.22
C HIS A 89 -7.93 4.59 -3.61
N ALA A 90 -9.13 5.14 -3.85
CA ALA A 90 -9.81 4.93 -5.13
C ALA A 90 -9.40 5.98 -6.19
N TYR A 91 -9.18 5.52 -7.42
CA TYR A 91 -8.71 6.33 -8.53
C TYR A 91 -9.52 6.13 -9.81
N GLU A 92 -9.45 7.09 -10.71
CA GLU A 92 -9.92 6.96 -12.10
C GLU A 92 -8.81 7.47 -13.03
N LEU A 93 -8.45 6.66 -14.03
CA LEU A 93 -7.49 7.04 -15.07
C LEU A 93 -8.23 7.39 -16.37
N ASN A 94 -7.62 8.30 -17.14
CA ASN A 94 -8.02 8.55 -18.53
C ASN A 94 -7.37 7.51 -19.48
N SER A 95 -7.66 7.61 -20.78
CA SER A 95 -7.10 6.73 -21.81
C SER A 95 -5.58 6.76 -21.93
N ASP A 96 -4.94 7.82 -21.44
CA ASP A 96 -3.49 7.98 -21.47
C ASP A 96 -2.81 7.46 -20.21
N GLY A 97 -3.58 6.81 -19.29
CA GLY A 97 -3.08 6.29 -18.04
C GLY A 97 -2.79 7.36 -16.98
N ARG A 98 -3.28 8.59 -17.16
CA ARG A 98 -3.13 9.68 -16.19
C ARG A 98 -4.34 9.78 -15.28
N ASN A 99 -4.14 10.28 -14.08
CA ASN A 99 -5.24 10.53 -13.15
C ASN A 99 -6.30 11.46 -13.75
N LYS A 100 -7.56 11.04 -13.63
CA LYS A 100 -8.75 11.81 -14.00
C LYS A 100 -9.55 12.24 -12.78
N ALA A 101 -9.63 11.38 -11.75
CA ALA A 101 -10.34 11.63 -10.51
C ALA A 101 -9.84 10.71 -9.39
N GLY A 102 -10.22 11.01 -8.15
CA GLY A 102 -9.85 10.22 -6.97
C GLY A 102 -8.46 10.54 -6.47
N VAL A 103 -7.84 9.56 -5.82
CA VAL A 103 -6.44 9.64 -5.37
C VAL A 103 -5.53 9.69 -6.60
N PRO A 104 -4.50 10.55 -6.64
CA PRO A 104 -3.77 10.89 -7.86
C PRO A 104 -2.77 9.82 -8.32
N TYR A 105 -3.24 8.62 -8.60
CA TYR A 105 -2.45 7.58 -9.25
C TYR A 105 -2.36 7.78 -10.76
N CYS A 106 -1.28 7.22 -11.35
CA CYS A 106 -1.09 7.01 -12.79
C CYS A 106 -0.85 5.51 -13.05
N ALA A 107 -1.02 5.06 -14.29
CA ALA A 107 -0.92 3.64 -14.64
C ALA A 107 0.43 3.00 -14.28
N ASP A 108 1.54 3.75 -14.42
CA ASP A 108 2.89 3.30 -14.08
C ASP A 108 3.15 3.15 -12.57
N GLN A 109 2.25 3.65 -11.73
CA GLN A 109 2.26 3.48 -10.27
C GLN A 109 1.52 2.22 -9.80
N LEU A 110 0.82 1.54 -10.70
CA LEU A 110 -0.10 0.44 -10.38
C LEU A 110 0.31 -0.88 -11.07
N CYS A 111 1.55 -0.98 -11.58
CA CYS A 111 2.00 -2.07 -12.44
C CYS A 111 3.13 -2.92 -11.85
N GLY A 112 3.41 -2.80 -10.57
CA GLY A 112 4.41 -3.62 -9.89
C GLY A 112 3.87 -5.00 -9.53
N GLU A 113 4.78 -5.94 -9.35
CA GLU A 113 4.49 -7.31 -8.95
C GLU A 113 5.36 -7.71 -7.77
N GLY A 114 4.77 -8.38 -6.80
CA GLY A 114 5.43 -8.86 -5.60
C GLY A 114 4.88 -10.20 -5.15
N VAL A 115 5.34 -10.68 -4.00
CA VAL A 115 4.94 -11.97 -3.44
C VAL A 115 4.71 -11.83 -1.94
N ILE A 116 3.53 -12.23 -1.45
CA ILE A 116 3.21 -12.32 -0.01
C ILE A 116 3.03 -13.79 0.34
N SER A 117 3.86 -14.32 1.24
CA SER A 117 3.83 -15.73 1.68
C SER A 117 3.75 -16.74 0.52
N GLY A 118 4.44 -16.46 -0.59
CA GLY A 118 4.46 -17.33 -1.78
C GLY A 118 3.35 -17.05 -2.81
N VAL A 119 2.40 -16.16 -2.50
CA VAL A 119 1.30 -15.79 -3.42
C VAL A 119 1.69 -14.54 -4.21
N PRO A 120 1.64 -14.58 -5.56
CA PRO A 120 1.86 -13.40 -6.38
C PRO A 120 0.76 -12.35 -6.16
N VAL A 121 1.16 -11.09 -6.02
CA VAL A 121 0.25 -9.96 -5.85
C VAL A 121 0.67 -8.79 -6.73
N ARG A 122 -0.31 -8.00 -7.20
CA ARG A 122 -0.04 -6.72 -7.84
C ARG A 122 0.17 -5.66 -6.78
N CYS A 123 1.22 -4.85 -6.92
CA CYS A 123 1.55 -3.80 -5.96
C CYS A 123 2.14 -2.56 -6.64
N VAL A 124 2.27 -1.48 -5.89
CA VAL A 124 2.99 -0.28 -6.35
C VAL A 124 4.47 -0.61 -6.58
N PRO A 125 5.08 -0.18 -7.72
CA PRO A 125 6.50 -0.43 -8.01
C PRO A 125 7.45 0.23 -7.01
N PRO A 126 8.68 -0.29 -6.81
CA PRO A 126 9.59 0.15 -5.74
C PRO A 126 10.01 1.62 -5.83
N ASN A 127 10.23 2.14 -7.03
CA ASN A 127 10.60 3.54 -7.24
C ASN A 127 9.47 4.51 -6.83
N TRP A 128 8.21 4.10 -7.02
CA TRP A 128 7.06 4.90 -6.61
C TRP A 128 6.79 4.81 -5.11
N LEU A 129 6.94 3.62 -4.49
CA LEU A 129 6.85 3.48 -3.02
C LEU A 129 7.89 4.35 -2.32
N VAL A 130 9.16 4.32 -2.77
CA VAL A 130 10.20 5.20 -2.22
C VAL A 130 9.79 6.67 -2.32
N ARG A 131 9.17 7.09 -3.43
CA ARG A 131 8.68 8.45 -3.62
C ARG A 131 7.47 8.77 -2.73
N PHE A 132 6.53 7.85 -2.58
CA PHE A 132 5.33 8.06 -1.74
C PHE A 132 5.70 8.28 -0.27
N HIS A 133 6.72 7.56 0.23
CA HIS A 133 7.28 7.77 1.57
C HIS A 133 8.00 9.12 1.77
N THR A 134 8.00 10.03 0.81
CA THR A 134 8.60 11.37 0.95
C THR A 134 7.56 12.49 1.04
N GLY A 135 6.28 12.19 0.94
CA GLY A 135 5.19 13.17 0.86
C GLY A 135 4.70 13.74 2.20
N TYR A 136 5.25 13.27 3.32
CA TYR A 136 4.82 13.62 4.68
C TYR A 136 6.00 13.61 5.68
N LEU A 137 5.72 13.83 6.97
CA LEU A 137 6.76 13.75 8.00
C LEU A 137 7.18 12.30 8.23
N VAL A 138 8.37 11.92 7.76
CA VAL A 138 8.87 10.54 7.80
C VAL A 138 9.31 10.11 9.20
N GLY A 139 9.02 8.84 9.52
CA GLY A 139 9.38 8.17 10.77
C GLY A 139 10.29 6.97 10.59
N ASP A 140 10.46 6.19 11.67
CA ASP A 140 11.34 4.99 11.68
C ASP A 140 10.82 3.88 10.76
N ALA A 141 9.49 3.71 10.63
CA ALA A 141 8.89 2.73 9.73
C ALA A 141 9.18 3.08 8.26
N ASP A 142 9.03 4.37 7.89
CA ASP A 142 9.35 4.84 6.53
C ASP A 142 10.82 4.63 6.20
N TRP A 143 11.70 4.93 7.15
CA TRP A 143 13.14 4.67 6.99
C TRP A 143 13.42 3.19 6.80
N HIS A 144 12.78 2.32 7.62
CA HIS A 144 12.93 0.88 7.47
C HIS A 144 12.57 0.41 6.07
N ASP A 145 11.41 0.81 5.56
CA ASP A 145 10.88 0.41 4.27
C ASP A 145 11.74 0.96 3.11
N VAL A 146 12.02 2.26 3.12
CA VAL A 146 12.80 2.92 2.05
C VAL A 146 14.21 2.38 1.95
N ARG A 147 14.94 2.20 3.07
CA ARG A 147 16.32 1.68 3.02
C ARG A 147 16.40 0.27 2.43
N LEU A 148 15.39 -0.59 2.73
CA LEU A 148 15.34 -1.95 2.20
C LEU A 148 15.01 -1.97 0.70
N LEU A 149 14.06 -1.15 0.26
CA LEU A 149 13.75 -1.00 -1.16
C LEU A 149 14.95 -0.43 -1.93
N CYS A 150 15.57 0.64 -1.45
CA CYS A 150 16.74 1.25 -2.09
C CYS A 150 17.90 0.25 -2.20
N ALA A 151 18.14 -0.54 -1.15
CA ALA A 151 19.19 -1.55 -1.17
C ALA A 151 18.91 -2.70 -2.15
N LYS A 152 17.64 -3.15 -2.26
CA LYS A 152 17.28 -4.26 -3.14
C LYS A 152 17.25 -3.88 -4.62
N TYR A 153 16.75 -2.66 -4.92
CA TYR A 153 16.46 -2.21 -6.28
C TYR A 153 17.47 -1.18 -6.82
N ASP A 154 18.57 -0.96 -6.09
CA ASP A 154 19.62 0.01 -6.45
C ASP A 154 19.07 1.43 -6.70
N LEU A 155 18.15 1.85 -5.80
CA LEU A 155 17.52 3.17 -5.87
C LEU A 155 18.27 4.17 -4.96
N PRO A 156 18.32 5.46 -5.34
CA PRO A 156 18.91 6.48 -4.47
C PRO A 156 18.02 6.71 -3.24
N ILE A 157 18.65 6.84 -2.07
CA ILE A 157 17.96 7.23 -0.84
C ILE A 157 17.61 8.71 -0.93
N PRO A 158 16.31 9.09 -0.77
CA PRO A 158 15.89 10.49 -0.81
C PRO A 158 16.50 11.31 0.34
N ASP A 159 16.82 12.58 0.07
CA ASP A 159 17.48 13.49 1.04
C ASP A 159 16.75 13.66 2.38
N ILE A 160 15.42 13.51 2.38
CA ILE A 160 14.59 13.61 3.59
C ILE A 160 15.00 12.56 4.65
N PHE A 161 15.64 11.45 4.23
CA PHE A 161 16.14 10.39 5.12
C PHE A 161 17.58 10.58 5.58
N ASN A 162 18.29 11.67 5.19
CA ASN A 162 19.69 11.90 5.55
C ASN A 162 19.95 11.86 7.06
N ARG A 163 18.97 12.31 7.90
CA ARG A 163 19.08 12.23 9.37
C ARG A 163 19.22 10.79 9.88
N PHE A 164 18.53 9.84 9.26
CA PHE A 164 18.56 8.42 9.62
C PHE A 164 19.88 7.78 9.17
N VAL A 165 20.35 8.09 7.96
CA VAL A 165 21.64 7.63 7.42
C VAL A 165 22.79 8.05 8.34
N GLN A 166 22.80 9.32 8.80
CA GLN A 166 23.82 9.85 9.72
C GLN A 166 23.76 9.18 11.08
N ALA A 167 22.55 8.91 11.61
CA ALA A 167 22.37 8.24 12.89
C ALA A 167 22.89 6.78 12.88
N GLU A 168 22.69 6.04 11.79
CA GLU A 168 23.23 4.69 11.63
C GLU A 168 24.76 4.70 11.49
N SER A 169 25.31 5.63 10.71
CA SER A 169 26.76 5.77 10.51
C SER A 169 27.49 6.15 11.81
N GLY A 170 26.84 6.89 12.72
CA GLY A 170 27.37 7.26 14.03
C GLY A 170 27.40 6.12 15.05
N LYS A 171 26.56 5.08 14.88
CA LYS A 171 26.51 3.90 15.76
C LYS A 171 27.57 2.85 15.43
N LEU A 172 28.23 2.97 14.29
CA LEU A 172 29.28 2.05 13.81
C LEU A 172 30.71 2.51 14.17
N LYS A 173 30.85 3.61 14.92
CA LYS A 173 32.09 4.12 15.48
C LYS A 173 32.13 3.93 17.00
#